data_63435cccc7347402e5c3419e3d06f0fb
#
_entry.id   63435cccc7347402e5c3419e3d06f0fb
#
_cell.length_a   1.000
_cell.length_b   1.000
_cell.length_c   1.000
_cell.angle_alpha   90.00
_cell.angle_beta   90.00
_cell.angle_gamma   90.00
#
_symmetry.space_group_name_H-M   'P 1'
#
loop_
_entity.id
_entity.type
_entity.pdbx_description
1 polymer ?
#
loop_
_entity_poly.entity_id
_entity_poly.type
_entity_poly.pdbx_seq_one_letter_code
_entity_poly.pdbx_strand_id
1 'polypeptide(L)'
;MANIVNLDRVSKGYGAAGPLLTDVSLGLDDADRIGVVGLNGAGKSTLLRLLTRQEEPDDGRVTHRRDLRVASLPQSLTLAAEATVRDVVLGTAWLAESMGAEHEWAGDAGVRAILDGLGMPHLGLDQPVGPMSGGERRRVALAALLVREADLLILDEPTNHLDVGGVDWLATYLVGRKGALIVVTHDRWFLDAVCTTTWEVADQTVRSYEGGFAAWTLARVERERVAAATEARRQNLLRKEIAWLRRGAPARTSKPKFRIDAANALIADVPPPRDTSSLQRLATARLGKQVYDLEHVTLHAGPKTILDDVTWQVGPGDRIAILGRNGAGKTTLLRMLAGVTRPTGGHFRTGSTVRPAFLSQELAELPSHLRVLEAVEEIARRVQLGDREISAAQLAEIFGFDDRRLWTPVGDLSGGERRRLQMLRLLAGEPNVLLFDEPTNDLDTDTLAALEDLLDSWPGTIIVASHDRYLIERVADNAYGMFGDGRLVHLPGGVDEYLARAAGADRLGKAASGADRPGKAAGPEQPRASAAPAPTEAGMSAAEARQARKELTRLERQIGKLEQREATLLDQLATHATDYATVAELDAQLKEVRAEREQTEESWLLLADRIPPL
;
A
#
# COMPACT_ATOMS: atom_id res chain seq x y z
N MET A 1 18.97 -24.68 6.55
CA MET A 1 18.10 -24.28 5.42
C MET A 1 18.62 -25.00 4.19
N ALA A 2 17.75 -25.63 3.44
CA ALA A 2 18.15 -26.37 2.25
C ALA A 2 17.74 -25.56 1.02
N ASN A 3 18.68 -25.31 0.12
CA ASN A 3 18.39 -24.59 -1.13
C ASN A 3 17.40 -25.41 -1.99
N ILE A 4 16.31 -24.79 -2.38
CA ILE A 4 15.22 -25.44 -3.15
C ILE A 4 15.15 -24.97 -4.61
N VAL A 5 15.52 -23.72 -4.89
CA VAL A 5 15.59 -23.14 -6.24
C VAL A 5 16.84 -22.29 -6.35
N ASN A 6 17.57 -22.41 -7.45
CA ASN A 6 18.74 -21.59 -7.75
C ASN A 6 18.69 -21.07 -9.18
N LEU A 7 18.85 -19.76 -9.33
CA LEU A 7 19.10 -19.07 -10.60
C LEU A 7 20.59 -18.76 -10.71
N ASP A 8 21.23 -19.17 -11.79
CA ASP A 8 22.65 -18.96 -12.06
C ASP A 8 22.81 -18.16 -13.35
N ARG A 9 23.14 -16.87 -13.22
CA ARG A 9 23.36 -15.90 -14.30
C ARG A 9 22.25 -15.88 -15.35
N VAL A 10 21.01 -15.88 -14.87
CA VAL A 10 19.83 -15.93 -15.72
C VAL A 10 19.59 -14.60 -16.42
N SER A 11 19.42 -14.64 -17.75
CA SER A 11 19.02 -13.50 -18.56
C SER A 11 17.76 -13.83 -19.35
N LYS A 12 16.86 -12.83 -19.50
CA LYS A 12 15.60 -12.94 -20.24
C LYS A 12 15.21 -11.61 -20.87
N GLY A 13 14.78 -11.67 -22.14
CA GLY A 13 14.27 -10.53 -22.88
C GLY A 13 13.17 -10.92 -23.87
N TYR A 14 12.41 -9.94 -24.38
CA TYR A 14 11.34 -10.15 -25.34
C TYR A 14 11.55 -9.29 -26.59
N GLY A 15 12.08 -9.89 -27.63
CA GLY A 15 12.18 -9.29 -28.96
C GLY A 15 12.90 -7.93 -29.00
N ALA A 16 12.29 -6.95 -29.68
CA ALA A 16 12.88 -5.63 -29.91
C ALA A 16 12.91 -4.72 -28.65
N ALA A 17 12.26 -5.10 -27.56
CA ALA A 17 12.21 -4.31 -26.32
C ALA A 17 13.51 -4.39 -25.49
N GLY A 18 14.45 -5.27 -25.87
CA GLY A 18 15.71 -5.47 -25.16
C GLY A 18 15.60 -6.44 -23.97
N PRO A 19 16.71 -6.62 -23.21
CA PRO A 19 16.75 -7.51 -22.06
C PRO A 19 15.90 -6.92 -20.91
N LEU A 20 15.12 -7.78 -20.27
CA LEU A 20 14.28 -7.45 -19.13
C LEU A 20 14.96 -7.83 -17.80
N LEU A 21 15.69 -8.94 -17.81
CA LEU A 21 16.54 -9.43 -16.72
C LEU A 21 17.90 -9.80 -17.31
N THR A 22 18.99 -9.42 -16.63
CA THR A 22 20.36 -9.64 -17.10
C THR A 22 21.23 -10.15 -15.95
N ASP A 23 21.87 -11.29 -16.14
CA ASP A 23 22.85 -11.90 -15.22
C ASP A 23 22.34 -12.06 -13.77
N VAL A 24 21.08 -12.46 -13.61
CA VAL A 24 20.44 -12.60 -12.32
C VAL A 24 20.87 -13.90 -11.67
N SER A 25 21.45 -13.80 -10.45
CA SER A 25 21.86 -14.94 -9.65
C SER A 25 21.20 -14.86 -8.27
N LEU A 26 20.32 -15.83 -7.95
CA LEU A 26 19.52 -15.87 -6.73
C LEU A 26 19.41 -17.29 -6.22
N GLY A 27 19.42 -17.45 -4.89
CA GLY A 27 19.12 -18.70 -4.20
C GLY A 27 17.85 -18.56 -3.38
N LEU A 28 17.08 -19.62 -3.30
CA LEU A 28 15.87 -19.73 -2.48
C LEU A 28 15.97 -20.93 -1.57
N ASP A 29 15.84 -20.73 -0.28
CA ASP A 29 15.86 -21.76 0.74
C ASP A 29 14.43 -22.16 1.18
N ASP A 30 14.30 -23.34 1.83
CA ASP A 30 13.03 -23.96 2.19
C ASP A 30 12.19 -23.20 3.22
N ALA A 31 12.77 -22.23 3.92
CA ALA A 31 12.08 -21.38 4.90
C ALA A 31 11.96 -19.92 4.48
N ASP A 32 12.42 -19.55 3.29
CA ASP A 32 12.44 -18.17 2.84
C ASP A 32 11.04 -17.60 2.63
N ARG A 33 10.88 -16.33 3.03
CA ARG A 33 9.66 -15.53 2.85
C ARG A 33 10.03 -14.25 2.14
N ILE A 34 9.84 -14.26 0.82
CA ILE A 34 10.35 -13.22 -0.07
C ILE A 34 9.21 -12.37 -0.61
N GLY A 35 9.29 -11.07 -0.37
CA GLY A 35 8.48 -10.07 -1.04
C GLY A 35 9.18 -9.57 -2.30
N VAL A 36 8.49 -9.51 -3.44
CA VAL A 36 9.05 -8.99 -4.70
C VAL A 36 8.43 -7.64 -5.01
N VAL A 37 9.28 -6.62 -5.10
CA VAL A 37 8.88 -5.23 -5.36
C VAL A 37 9.56 -4.70 -6.63
N GLY A 38 9.02 -3.65 -7.22
CA GLY A 38 9.57 -2.99 -8.40
C GLY A 38 8.50 -2.36 -9.26
N LEU A 39 8.90 -1.53 -10.20
CA LEU A 39 8.00 -0.83 -11.12
C LEU A 39 7.17 -1.80 -11.97
N ASN A 40 6.02 -1.32 -12.45
CA ASN A 40 5.24 -2.08 -13.42
C ASN A 40 6.03 -2.22 -14.71
N GLY A 41 6.09 -3.46 -15.25
CA GLY A 41 6.89 -3.78 -16.41
C GLY A 41 8.39 -4.06 -16.13
N ALA A 42 8.87 -3.97 -14.89
CA ALA A 42 10.27 -4.24 -14.54
C ALA A 42 10.70 -5.71 -14.68
N GLY A 43 9.75 -6.65 -14.86
CA GLY A 43 10.07 -8.07 -15.02
C GLY A 43 9.68 -8.96 -13.84
N LYS A 44 8.90 -8.48 -12.88
CA LYS A 44 8.43 -9.26 -11.72
C LYS A 44 7.76 -10.57 -12.14
N SER A 45 6.73 -10.49 -12.98
CA SER A 45 6.01 -11.69 -13.45
C SER A 45 6.88 -12.61 -14.33
N THR A 46 7.86 -12.07 -15.04
CA THR A 46 8.85 -12.86 -15.79
C THR A 46 9.75 -13.62 -14.83
N LEU A 47 10.25 -12.97 -13.77
CA LEU A 47 11.00 -13.64 -12.71
C LEU A 47 10.22 -14.80 -12.10
N LEU A 48 8.92 -14.61 -11.79
CA LEU A 48 8.07 -15.69 -11.27
C LEU A 48 7.92 -16.85 -12.27
N ARG A 49 7.74 -16.57 -13.58
CA ARG A 49 7.63 -17.60 -14.62
C ARG A 49 8.93 -18.39 -14.79
N LEU A 50 10.07 -17.75 -14.66
CA LEU A 50 11.38 -18.41 -14.64
C LEU A 50 11.53 -19.30 -13.39
N LEU A 51 11.17 -18.79 -12.21
CA LEU A 51 11.19 -19.54 -10.96
C LEU A 51 10.26 -20.75 -10.97
N THR A 52 9.12 -20.69 -11.67
CA THR A 52 8.18 -21.81 -11.82
C THR A 52 8.50 -22.73 -12.99
N ARG A 53 9.52 -22.42 -13.79
CA ARG A 53 9.85 -23.09 -15.07
C ARG A 53 8.69 -23.10 -16.08
N GLN A 54 7.78 -22.14 -15.97
CA GLN A 54 6.78 -21.88 -17.01
C GLN A 54 7.42 -21.23 -18.25
N GLU A 55 8.61 -20.66 -18.07
CA GLU A 55 9.39 -20.03 -19.12
C GLU A 55 10.86 -20.41 -18.93
N GLU A 56 11.56 -20.63 -20.05
CA GLU A 56 13.01 -20.90 -20.04
C GLU A 56 13.79 -19.58 -20.14
N PRO A 57 14.95 -19.45 -19.48
CA PRO A 57 15.84 -18.32 -19.64
C PRO A 57 16.46 -18.33 -21.04
N ASP A 58 16.84 -17.15 -21.54
CA ASP A 58 17.58 -17.01 -22.81
C ASP A 58 19.08 -17.32 -22.61
N ASP A 59 19.60 -17.04 -21.38
CA ASP A 59 20.95 -17.42 -20.97
C ASP A 59 20.93 -17.76 -19.45
N GLY A 60 21.94 -18.52 -19.02
CA GLY A 60 22.01 -19.00 -17.64
C GLY A 60 21.18 -20.25 -17.38
N ARG A 61 20.88 -20.54 -16.12
CA ARG A 61 20.23 -21.78 -15.73
C ARG A 61 19.37 -21.61 -14.48
N VAL A 62 18.16 -22.24 -14.50
CA VAL A 62 17.30 -22.40 -13.34
C VAL A 62 17.32 -23.85 -12.87
N THR A 63 17.68 -24.09 -11.62
CA THR A 63 17.71 -25.44 -11.02
C THR A 63 16.75 -25.55 -9.86
N HIS A 64 16.03 -26.67 -9.78
CA HIS A 64 15.12 -27.01 -8.69
C HIS A 64 15.64 -28.21 -7.91
N ARG A 65 15.37 -28.23 -6.61
CA ARG A 65 15.51 -29.46 -5.82
C ARG A 65 14.64 -30.56 -6.45
N ARG A 66 15.13 -31.79 -6.40
CA ARG A 66 14.35 -32.94 -6.87
C ARG A 66 13.04 -33.05 -6.12
N ASP A 67 11.95 -33.37 -6.84
CA ASP A 67 10.59 -33.53 -6.31
C ASP A 67 10.01 -32.29 -5.59
N LEU A 68 10.47 -31.08 -5.97
CA LEU A 68 9.95 -29.82 -5.44
C LEU A 68 8.49 -29.59 -5.89
N ARG A 69 7.57 -29.51 -4.93
CA ARG A 69 6.16 -29.18 -5.18
C ARG A 69 6.00 -27.65 -5.19
N VAL A 70 5.76 -27.10 -6.38
CA VAL A 70 5.54 -25.66 -6.57
C VAL A 70 4.06 -25.39 -6.82
N ALA A 71 3.47 -24.48 -6.06
CA ALA A 71 2.13 -23.96 -6.31
C ALA A 71 2.20 -22.47 -6.62
N SER A 72 1.57 -22.03 -7.70
CA SER A 72 1.59 -20.62 -8.11
C SER A 72 0.20 -20.10 -8.46
N LEU A 73 -0.10 -18.86 -8.02
CA LEU A 73 -1.28 -18.10 -8.42
C LEU A 73 -0.88 -17.16 -9.54
N PRO A 74 -1.27 -17.43 -10.79
CA PRO A 74 -0.97 -16.50 -11.90
C PRO A 74 -1.86 -15.25 -11.83
N GLN A 75 -1.38 -14.16 -12.42
CA GLN A 75 -2.10 -12.90 -12.48
C GLN A 75 -3.43 -13.00 -13.25
N SER A 76 -3.47 -13.81 -14.31
CA SER A 76 -4.68 -14.09 -15.09
C SER A 76 -5.15 -15.53 -14.87
N LEU A 77 -6.41 -15.70 -14.48
CA LEU A 77 -7.04 -16.98 -14.21
C LEU A 77 -8.07 -17.31 -15.30
N THR A 78 -7.86 -18.40 -16.00
CA THR A 78 -8.86 -19.03 -16.86
C THR A 78 -9.46 -20.23 -16.13
N LEU A 79 -10.57 -20.01 -15.43
CA LEU A 79 -11.37 -21.08 -14.85
C LEU A 79 -12.45 -21.50 -15.86
N ALA A 80 -12.70 -22.80 -16.01
CA ALA A 80 -13.80 -23.27 -16.84
C ALA A 80 -15.12 -22.76 -16.25
N ALA A 81 -15.96 -22.13 -17.09
CA ALA A 81 -17.21 -21.49 -16.63
C ALA A 81 -18.19 -22.47 -15.97
N GLU A 82 -18.13 -23.75 -16.35
CA GLU A 82 -18.99 -24.82 -15.85
C GLU A 82 -18.46 -25.49 -14.58
N ALA A 83 -17.18 -25.22 -14.21
CA ALA A 83 -16.59 -25.78 -13.01
C ALA A 83 -17.30 -25.24 -11.76
N THR A 84 -17.46 -26.10 -10.75
CA THR A 84 -17.96 -25.70 -9.43
C THR A 84 -16.81 -25.21 -8.54
N VAL A 85 -17.13 -24.50 -7.45
CA VAL A 85 -16.14 -24.14 -6.41
C VAL A 85 -15.41 -25.39 -5.93
N ARG A 86 -16.11 -26.50 -5.76
CA ARG A 86 -15.57 -27.81 -5.40
C ARG A 86 -14.50 -28.25 -6.39
N ASP A 87 -14.82 -28.24 -7.68
CA ASP A 87 -13.91 -28.70 -8.74
C ASP A 87 -12.62 -27.87 -8.78
N VAL A 88 -12.72 -26.58 -8.51
CA VAL A 88 -11.57 -25.65 -8.48
C VAL A 88 -10.73 -25.84 -7.22
N VAL A 89 -11.37 -25.85 -6.04
CA VAL A 89 -10.65 -25.90 -4.75
C VAL A 89 -9.98 -27.25 -4.55
N LEU A 90 -10.61 -28.34 -4.97
CA LEU A 90 -10.07 -29.68 -4.74
C LEU A 90 -9.27 -30.23 -5.93
N GLY A 91 -9.48 -29.69 -7.13
CA GLY A 91 -8.89 -30.15 -8.38
C GLY A 91 -9.37 -31.56 -8.78
N THR A 92 -9.57 -31.80 -10.07
CA THR A 92 -10.00 -33.11 -10.59
C THR A 92 -8.98 -34.23 -10.33
N ALA A 93 -7.69 -33.92 -10.19
CA ALA A 93 -6.65 -34.91 -9.87
C ALA A 93 -6.76 -35.46 -8.43
N TRP A 94 -7.25 -34.62 -7.51
CA TRP A 94 -7.43 -35.04 -6.09
C TRP A 94 -8.69 -35.90 -5.91
N LEU A 95 -9.75 -35.61 -6.68
CA LEU A 95 -10.95 -36.41 -6.71
C LEU A 95 -10.69 -37.87 -7.17
N ALA A 96 -9.72 -38.07 -8.06
CA ALA A 96 -9.41 -39.40 -8.58
C ALA A 96 -8.69 -40.32 -7.54
N GLU A 97 -7.88 -39.73 -6.65
CA GLU A 97 -7.18 -40.48 -5.59
C GLU A 97 -8.01 -40.65 -4.30
N SER A 98 -9.04 -39.84 -4.11
CA SER A 98 -9.82 -39.77 -2.86
C SER A 98 -11.28 -40.22 -2.99
N MET A 99 -11.62 -41.07 -3.97
CA MET A 99 -12.99 -41.58 -4.16
C MET A 99 -13.60 -42.35 -2.96
N GLY A 100 -12.88 -42.48 -1.84
CA GLY A 100 -13.42 -43.05 -0.58
C GLY A 100 -13.70 -42.03 0.52
N ALA A 101 -13.33 -40.74 0.35
CA ALA A 101 -13.30 -39.77 1.43
C ALA A 101 -14.13 -38.48 1.17
N GLU A 102 -15.13 -38.52 0.28
CA GLU A 102 -15.95 -37.35 -0.07
C GLU A 102 -16.62 -36.68 1.14
N HIS A 103 -16.82 -37.35 2.24
CA HIS A 103 -17.40 -36.82 3.46
C HIS A 103 -16.37 -36.30 4.48
N GLU A 104 -15.12 -36.71 4.41
CA GLU A 104 -14.12 -36.33 5.41
C GLU A 104 -13.62 -34.91 5.23
N TRP A 105 -13.33 -34.48 4.01
CA TRP A 105 -12.79 -33.15 3.76
C TRP A 105 -13.87 -32.05 3.67
N ALA A 106 -15.13 -32.35 3.28
CA ALA A 106 -16.24 -31.39 3.40
C ALA A 106 -16.54 -31.03 4.85
N GLY A 107 -16.09 -31.90 5.77
CA GLY A 107 -16.01 -31.67 7.20
C GLY A 107 -14.68 -31.10 7.68
N ASP A 108 -13.65 -30.97 6.82
CA ASP A 108 -12.35 -30.45 7.20
C ASP A 108 -12.45 -28.99 7.64
N ALA A 109 -12.22 -28.76 8.93
CA ALA A 109 -12.22 -27.45 9.54
C ALA A 109 -11.20 -26.50 8.87
N GLY A 110 -10.11 -27.05 8.30
CA GLY A 110 -9.08 -26.29 7.60
C GLY A 110 -9.59 -25.66 6.31
N VAL A 111 -10.27 -26.43 5.45
CA VAL A 111 -10.84 -25.93 4.19
C VAL A 111 -11.89 -24.86 4.46
N ARG A 112 -12.76 -25.10 5.45
CA ARG A 112 -13.77 -24.11 5.85
C ARG A 112 -13.14 -22.83 6.40
N ALA A 113 -12.08 -22.97 7.21
CA ALA A 113 -11.36 -21.82 7.75
C ALA A 113 -10.73 -20.97 6.63
N ILE A 114 -10.21 -21.60 5.57
CA ILE A 114 -9.67 -20.90 4.40
C ILE A 114 -10.78 -20.15 3.64
N LEU A 115 -11.89 -20.80 3.35
CA LEU A 115 -13.01 -20.18 2.65
C LEU A 115 -13.64 -19.04 3.46
N ASP A 116 -13.85 -19.24 4.75
CA ASP A 116 -14.36 -18.22 5.66
C ASP A 116 -13.41 -17.02 5.75
N GLY A 117 -12.10 -17.30 5.89
CA GLY A 117 -11.07 -16.28 6.02
C GLY A 117 -10.91 -15.43 4.76
N LEU A 118 -11.13 -15.99 3.59
CA LEU A 118 -11.16 -15.25 2.32
C LEU A 118 -12.50 -14.56 2.05
N GLY A 119 -13.41 -14.50 3.04
CA GLY A 119 -14.68 -13.78 2.94
C GLY A 119 -15.72 -14.49 2.05
N MET A 120 -15.69 -15.82 2.01
CA MET A 120 -16.59 -16.64 1.19
C MET A 120 -17.49 -17.59 2.01
N PRO A 121 -18.04 -17.19 3.20
CA PRO A 121 -18.83 -18.09 4.03
C PRO A 121 -20.16 -18.52 3.39
N HIS A 122 -20.62 -17.79 2.36
CA HIS A 122 -21.91 -18.03 1.70
C HIS A 122 -21.76 -18.74 0.36
N LEU A 123 -20.55 -18.99 -0.11
CA LEU A 123 -20.35 -19.74 -1.35
C LEU A 123 -20.56 -21.25 -1.10
N GLY A 124 -21.61 -21.79 -1.69
CA GLY A 124 -21.82 -23.22 -1.75
C GLY A 124 -20.73 -23.89 -2.59
N LEU A 125 -20.21 -25.02 -2.14
CA LEU A 125 -19.17 -25.75 -2.88
C LEU A 125 -19.65 -26.22 -4.27
N ASP A 126 -20.94 -26.45 -4.44
CA ASP A 126 -21.55 -26.88 -5.69
C ASP A 126 -21.97 -25.69 -6.60
N GLN A 127 -21.64 -24.47 -6.19
CA GLN A 127 -21.94 -23.27 -6.96
C GLN A 127 -21.00 -23.16 -8.17
N PRO A 128 -21.51 -22.94 -9.42
CA PRO A 128 -20.67 -22.75 -10.59
C PRO A 128 -19.87 -21.45 -10.52
N VAL A 129 -18.62 -21.48 -10.97
CA VAL A 129 -17.72 -20.30 -10.94
C VAL A 129 -17.99 -19.32 -12.08
N GLY A 130 -18.66 -19.74 -13.15
CA GLY A 130 -18.95 -18.90 -14.32
C GLY A 130 -19.71 -17.60 -13.99
N PRO A 131 -20.80 -17.63 -13.20
CA PRO A 131 -21.56 -16.43 -12.84
C PRO A 131 -20.86 -15.51 -11.83
N MET A 132 -19.74 -15.96 -11.22
CA MET A 132 -19.02 -15.20 -10.19
C MET A 132 -18.30 -13.98 -10.75
N SER A 133 -18.16 -12.94 -9.95
CA SER A 133 -17.32 -11.79 -10.26
C SER A 133 -15.84 -12.20 -10.39
N GLY A 134 -15.03 -11.38 -11.08
CA GLY A 134 -13.59 -11.62 -11.19
C GLY A 134 -12.90 -11.76 -9.84
N GLY A 135 -13.28 -10.95 -8.86
CA GLY A 135 -12.76 -11.01 -7.51
C GLY A 135 -13.13 -12.29 -6.75
N GLU A 136 -14.37 -12.78 -6.90
CA GLU A 136 -14.78 -14.06 -6.32
C GLU A 136 -14.03 -15.24 -6.94
N ARG A 137 -13.90 -15.28 -8.27
CA ARG A 137 -13.12 -16.31 -8.97
C ARG A 137 -11.66 -16.32 -8.50
N ARG A 138 -11.06 -15.15 -8.30
CA ARG A 138 -9.67 -15.05 -7.82
C ARG A 138 -9.53 -15.57 -6.39
N ARG A 139 -10.48 -15.27 -5.51
CA ARG A 139 -10.50 -15.79 -4.13
C ARG A 139 -10.68 -17.31 -4.09
N VAL A 140 -11.54 -17.87 -4.94
CA VAL A 140 -11.71 -19.34 -5.09
C VAL A 140 -10.40 -19.99 -5.54
N ALA A 141 -9.68 -19.41 -6.49
CA ALA A 141 -8.39 -19.91 -6.94
C ALA A 141 -7.30 -19.79 -5.86
N LEU A 142 -7.31 -18.69 -5.10
CA LEU A 142 -6.42 -18.55 -3.95
C LEU A 142 -6.71 -19.62 -2.90
N ALA A 143 -7.99 -19.90 -2.57
CA ALA A 143 -8.38 -20.97 -1.68
C ALA A 143 -7.86 -22.33 -2.17
N ALA A 144 -7.98 -22.61 -3.46
CA ALA A 144 -7.48 -23.84 -4.08
C ALA A 144 -5.95 -24.02 -3.90
N LEU A 145 -5.20 -22.94 -3.92
CA LEU A 145 -3.76 -22.98 -3.68
C LEU A 145 -3.40 -23.16 -2.21
N LEU A 146 -4.12 -22.49 -1.31
CA LEU A 146 -3.86 -22.55 0.12
C LEU A 146 -4.21 -23.91 0.72
N VAL A 147 -5.18 -24.63 0.16
CA VAL A 147 -5.53 -26.01 0.55
C VAL A 147 -4.43 -27.00 0.19
N ARG A 148 -3.65 -26.73 -0.86
CA ARG A 148 -2.60 -27.65 -1.33
C ARG A 148 -1.35 -27.59 -0.46
N GLU A 149 -0.77 -28.76 -0.23
CA GLU A 149 0.58 -28.85 0.31
C GLU A 149 1.61 -28.55 -0.78
N ALA A 150 2.37 -27.46 -0.63
CA ALA A 150 3.45 -27.09 -1.52
C ALA A 150 4.69 -26.71 -0.72
N ASP A 151 5.87 -27.08 -1.24
CA ASP A 151 7.16 -26.73 -0.65
C ASP A 151 7.53 -25.27 -0.97
N LEU A 152 7.08 -24.78 -2.13
CA LEU A 152 7.19 -23.39 -2.58
C LEU A 152 5.82 -22.87 -3.03
N LEU A 153 5.36 -21.80 -2.40
CA LEU A 153 4.15 -21.08 -2.77
C LEU A 153 4.53 -19.74 -3.41
N ILE A 154 3.99 -19.48 -4.60
CA ILE A 154 4.24 -18.22 -5.33
C ILE A 154 2.89 -17.52 -5.55
N LEU A 155 2.76 -16.30 -5.04
CA LEU A 155 1.54 -15.49 -5.10
C LEU A 155 1.82 -14.19 -5.86
N ASP A 156 1.10 -13.97 -6.95
CA ASP A 156 1.15 -12.73 -7.73
C ASP A 156 -0.09 -11.89 -7.44
N GLU A 157 0.08 -10.76 -6.74
CA GLU A 157 -0.95 -9.83 -6.26
C GLU A 157 -2.10 -10.53 -5.50
N PRO A 158 -1.83 -11.30 -4.44
CA PRO A 158 -2.86 -12.06 -3.72
C PRO A 158 -3.81 -11.17 -2.91
N THR A 159 -3.40 -9.96 -2.56
CA THR A 159 -4.18 -8.99 -1.77
C THR A 159 -5.23 -8.26 -2.60
N ASN A 160 -5.07 -8.21 -3.94
CA ASN A 160 -6.05 -7.61 -4.83
C ASN A 160 -7.42 -8.30 -4.69
N HIS A 161 -8.48 -7.51 -4.53
CA HIS A 161 -9.85 -7.95 -4.33
C HIS A 161 -10.15 -8.59 -2.95
N LEU A 162 -9.20 -8.59 -2.01
CA LEU A 162 -9.47 -8.87 -0.61
C LEU A 162 -9.84 -7.58 0.11
N ASP A 163 -10.70 -7.67 1.11
CA ASP A 163 -10.92 -6.57 2.04
C ASP A 163 -9.88 -6.63 3.18
N VAL A 164 -9.85 -5.60 4.03
CA VAL A 164 -8.88 -5.49 5.14
C VAL A 164 -8.87 -6.74 6.02
N GLY A 165 -10.04 -7.34 6.28
CA GLY A 165 -10.15 -8.56 7.07
C GLY A 165 -9.57 -9.78 6.35
N GLY A 166 -9.80 -9.89 5.04
CA GLY A 166 -9.24 -10.95 4.21
C GLY A 166 -7.71 -10.87 4.08
N VAL A 167 -7.17 -9.64 3.95
CA VAL A 167 -5.71 -9.40 3.93
C VAL A 167 -5.07 -9.77 5.26
N ASP A 168 -5.66 -9.36 6.39
CA ASP A 168 -5.18 -9.67 7.73
C ASP A 168 -5.19 -11.18 8.01
N TRP A 169 -6.28 -11.85 7.63
CA TRP A 169 -6.40 -13.30 7.75
C TRP A 169 -5.35 -14.01 6.89
N LEU A 170 -5.19 -13.60 5.62
CA LEU A 170 -4.20 -14.20 4.70
C LEU A 170 -2.77 -14.05 5.23
N ALA A 171 -2.42 -12.88 5.75
CA ALA A 171 -1.11 -12.63 6.36
C ALA A 171 -0.88 -13.60 7.54
N THR A 172 -1.84 -13.68 8.46
CA THR A 172 -1.78 -14.59 9.62
C THR A 172 -1.64 -16.06 9.19
N TYR A 173 -2.41 -16.49 8.20
CA TYR A 173 -2.35 -17.85 7.66
C TYR A 173 -0.98 -18.17 7.06
N LEU A 174 -0.44 -17.26 6.23
CA LEU A 174 0.86 -17.45 5.57
C LEU A 174 2.02 -17.41 6.56
N VAL A 175 1.96 -16.58 7.62
CA VAL A 175 2.97 -16.60 8.70
C VAL A 175 3.00 -17.95 9.41
N GLY A 176 1.86 -18.61 9.62
CA GLY A 176 1.78 -19.94 10.24
C GLY A 176 2.16 -21.10 9.32
N ARG A 177 2.24 -20.88 8.00
CA ARG A 177 2.50 -21.92 7.01
C ARG A 177 3.97 -22.33 6.97
N LYS A 178 4.25 -23.63 6.80
CA LYS A 178 5.59 -24.16 6.53
C LYS A 178 5.89 -24.11 5.02
N GLY A 179 7.19 -24.06 4.68
CA GLY A 179 7.70 -24.00 3.31
C GLY A 179 7.97 -22.57 2.83
N ALA A 180 8.69 -22.48 1.71
CA ALA A 180 9.08 -21.21 1.11
C ALA A 180 7.88 -20.45 0.52
N LEU A 181 7.97 -19.13 0.56
CA LEU A 181 6.94 -18.22 0.04
C LEU A 181 7.58 -17.11 -0.78
N ILE A 182 7.05 -16.87 -1.97
CA ILE A 182 7.34 -15.68 -2.75
C ILE A 182 6.03 -14.95 -3.01
N VAL A 183 5.99 -13.67 -2.69
CA VAL A 183 4.81 -12.81 -2.91
C VAL A 183 5.20 -11.58 -3.71
N VAL A 184 4.52 -11.35 -4.81
CA VAL A 184 4.53 -10.06 -5.51
C VAL A 184 3.28 -9.32 -5.04
N THR A 185 3.43 -8.17 -4.43
CA THR A 185 2.29 -7.32 -4.06
C THR A 185 2.73 -5.86 -3.87
N HIS A 186 1.80 -4.96 -4.04
CA HIS A 186 1.96 -3.55 -3.73
C HIS A 186 1.43 -3.19 -2.33
N ASP A 187 0.84 -4.15 -1.62
CA ASP A 187 0.40 -4.00 -0.23
C ASP A 187 1.61 -4.04 0.72
N ARG A 188 2.01 -2.87 1.15
CA ARG A 188 3.20 -2.63 1.98
C ARG A 188 3.07 -3.26 3.36
N TRP A 189 1.90 -3.12 3.98
CA TRP A 189 1.64 -3.73 5.27
C TRP A 189 1.76 -5.26 5.21
N PHE A 190 1.22 -5.86 4.15
CA PHE A 190 1.30 -7.30 3.93
C PHE A 190 2.75 -7.78 3.76
N LEU A 191 3.58 -7.03 3.02
CA LEU A 191 5.01 -7.32 2.87
C LEU A 191 5.73 -7.28 4.21
N ASP A 192 5.48 -6.28 5.06
CA ASP A 192 6.09 -6.19 6.40
C ASP A 192 5.60 -7.28 7.35
N ALA A 193 4.32 -7.67 7.25
CA ALA A 193 3.74 -8.71 8.11
C ALA A 193 4.21 -10.13 7.77
N VAL A 194 4.49 -10.41 6.48
CA VAL A 194 4.69 -11.79 5.99
C VAL A 194 6.12 -12.07 5.54
N CYS A 195 6.84 -11.08 4.98
CA CYS A 195 8.13 -11.29 4.32
C CYS A 195 9.30 -10.96 5.24
N THR A 196 10.33 -11.81 5.21
CA THR A 196 11.60 -11.60 5.92
C THR A 196 12.72 -11.08 5.02
N THR A 197 12.50 -11.11 3.71
CA THR A 197 13.44 -10.67 2.69
C THR A 197 12.65 -9.98 1.57
N THR A 198 13.18 -8.91 1.01
CA THR A 198 12.58 -8.20 -0.13
C THR A 198 13.52 -8.26 -1.33
N TRP A 199 13.01 -8.71 -2.47
CA TRP A 199 13.69 -8.65 -3.76
C TRP A 199 13.18 -7.46 -4.56
N GLU A 200 14.07 -6.53 -4.89
CA GLU A 200 13.81 -5.40 -5.77
C GLU A 200 14.17 -5.76 -7.20
N VAL A 201 13.20 -5.76 -8.10
CA VAL A 201 13.42 -5.91 -9.54
C VAL A 201 13.53 -4.52 -10.16
N ALA A 202 14.75 -4.10 -10.48
CA ALA A 202 15.03 -2.78 -11.04
C ALA A 202 16.30 -2.83 -11.90
N ASP A 203 16.42 -1.95 -12.89
CA ASP A 203 17.60 -1.82 -13.75
C ASP A 203 18.04 -3.16 -14.37
N GLN A 204 17.08 -3.99 -14.80
CA GLN A 204 17.29 -5.33 -15.37
C GLN A 204 17.95 -6.34 -14.42
N THR A 205 18.09 -6.01 -13.13
CA THR A 205 18.68 -6.87 -12.10
C THR A 205 17.72 -7.13 -10.95
N VAL A 206 18.08 -8.06 -10.06
CA VAL A 206 17.35 -8.31 -8.82
C VAL A 206 18.29 -8.10 -7.65
N ARG A 207 17.91 -7.23 -6.72
CA ARG A 207 18.64 -6.96 -5.49
C ARG A 207 17.89 -7.50 -4.30
N SER A 208 18.58 -8.15 -3.39
CA SER A 208 18.02 -8.71 -2.16
C SER A 208 18.30 -7.81 -0.97
N TYR A 209 17.27 -7.59 -0.14
CA TYR A 209 17.34 -6.81 1.11
C TYR A 209 16.75 -7.65 2.24
N GLU A 210 17.41 -7.65 3.38
CA GLU A 210 16.86 -8.26 4.60
C GLU A 210 15.73 -7.39 5.17
N GLY A 211 14.60 -8.03 5.50
CA GLY A 211 13.40 -7.39 6.02
C GLY A 211 12.29 -7.18 4.98
N GLY A 212 11.16 -6.63 5.45
CA GLY A 212 9.99 -6.32 4.65
C GLY A 212 10.10 -4.99 3.89
N PHE A 213 8.95 -4.38 3.61
CA PHE A 213 8.85 -3.14 2.84
C PHE A 213 9.53 -1.95 3.53
N ALA A 214 9.36 -1.81 4.84
CA ALA A 214 9.98 -0.71 5.61
C ALA A 214 11.50 -0.75 5.53
N ALA A 215 12.12 -1.92 5.70
CA ALA A 215 13.56 -2.10 5.60
C ALA A 215 14.08 -1.81 4.18
N TRP A 216 13.38 -2.28 3.14
CA TRP A 216 13.70 -1.97 1.75
C TRP A 216 13.63 -0.47 1.46
N THR A 217 12.59 0.22 1.97
CA THR A 217 12.43 1.68 1.78
C THR A 217 13.61 2.45 2.36
N LEU A 218 14.03 2.11 3.58
CA LEU A 218 15.20 2.73 4.23
C LEU A 218 16.49 2.48 3.43
N ALA A 219 16.72 1.25 2.99
CA ALA A 219 17.88 0.89 2.18
C ALA A 219 17.88 1.61 0.82
N ARG A 220 16.71 1.79 0.20
CA ARG A 220 16.52 2.55 -1.04
C ARG A 220 16.88 4.02 -0.86
N VAL A 221 16.34 4.67 0.17
CA VAL A 221 16.63 6.08 0.47
C VAL A 221 18.12 6.30 0.71
N GLU A 222 18.79 5.42 1.47
CA GLU A 222 20.22 5.52 1.71
C GLU A 222 21.03 5.31 0.41
N ARG A 223 20.64 4.37 -0.42
CA ARG A 223 21.26 4.15 -1.74
C ARG A 223 21.13 5.38 -2.64
N GLU A 224 19.94 5.98 -2.71
CA GLU A 224 19.69 7.20 -3.49
C GLU A 224 20.50 8.38 -2.96
N ARG A 225 20.63 8.51 -1.64
CA ARG A 225 21.47 9.52 -0.99
C ARG A 225 22.95 9.35 -1.35
N VAL A 226 23.47 8.12 -1.31
CA VAL A 226 24.86 7.81 -1.69
C VAL A 226 25.08 8.06 -3.18
N ALA A 227 24.12 7.67 -4.03
CA ALA A 227 24.18 7.93 -5.47
C ALA A 227 24.19 9.43 -5.79
N ALA A 228 23.31 10.22 -5.14
CA ALA A 228 23.28 11.67 -5.28
C ALA A 228 24.59 12.34 -4.83
N ALA A 229 25.17 11.90 -3.70
CA ALA A 229 26.47 12.40 -3.22
C ALA A 229 27.61 12.06 -4.19
N THR A 230 27.59 10.86 -4.78
CA THR A 230 28.58 10.43 -5.77
C THR A 230 28.44 11.24 -7.06
N GLU A 231 27.20 11.48 -7.52
CA GLU A 231 26.91 12.30 -8.69
C GLU A 231 27.33 13.76 -8.46
N ALA A 232 27.08 14.34 -7.29
CA ALA A 232 27.55 15.69 -6.96
C ALA A 232 29.09 15.78 -6.99
N ARG A 233 29.80 14.75 -6.49
CA ARG A 233 31.27 14.65 -6.62
C ARG A 233 31.70 14.56 -8.07
N ARG A 234 31.04 13.72 -8.88
CA ARG A 234 31.29 13.57 -10.33
C ARG A 234 31.11 14.89 -11.07
N GLN A 235 30.01 15.60 -10.81
CA GLN A 235 29.73 16.91 -11.40
C GLN A 235 30.76 17.98 -11.00
N ASN A 236 31.24 17.96 -9.75
CA ASN A 236 32.30 18.86 -9.31
C ASN A 236 33.63 18.58 -10.01
N LEU A 237 33.97 17.31 -10.22
CA LEU A 237 35.15 16.92 -11.01
C LEU A 237 34.99 17.35 -12.47
N LEU A 238 33.82 17.11 -13.07
CA LEU A 238 33.51 17.54 -14.43
C LEU A 238 33.65 19.08 -14.61
N ARG A 239 33.08 19.86 -13.66
CA ARG A 239 33.25 21.34 -13.69
C ARG A 239 34.72 21.75 -13.61
N LYS A 240 35.53 21.08 -12.78
CA LYS A 240 36.98 21.34 -12.69
C LYS A 240 37.71 21.00 -13.98
N GLU A 241 37.40 19.88 -14.61
CA GLU A 241 38.00 19.46 -15.89
C GLU A 241 37.56 20.39 -17.03
N ILE A 242 36.28 20.79 -17.11
CA ILE A 242 35.78 21.75 -18.11
C ILE A 242 36.44 23.13 -17.89
N ALA A 243 36.56 23.61 -16.63
CA ALA A 243 37.23 24.85 -16.32
C ALA A 243 38.73 24.83 -16.68
N TRP A 244 39.39 23.66 -16.51
CA TRP A 244 40.76 23.46 -16.94
C TRP A 244 40.88 23.44 -18.49
N LEU A 245 39.96 22.77 -19.19
CA LEU A 245 39.92 22.74 -20.65
C LEU A 245 39.69 24.15 -21.24
N ARG A 246 38.82 24.98 -20.63
CA ARG A 246 38.54 26.35 -21.07
C ARG A 246 39.70 27.33 -20.86
N ARG A 247 40.51 27.16 -19.82
CA ARG A 247 41.66 28.04 -19.51
C ARG A 247 42.82 27.96 -20.51
N GLY A 248 42.76 27.12 -21.51
CA GLY A 248 43.83 26.97 -22.49
C GLY A 248 45.04 26.18 -21.97
N ALA A 249 45.74 25.49 -22.81
CA ALA A 249 47.01 24.87 -22.45
C ALA A 249 48.10 25.96 -22.44
N PRO A 250 49.05 25.94 -21.45
CA PRO A 250 50.26 26.72 -21.56
C PRO A 250 50.97 26.41 -22.87
N ALA A 251 51.62 27.41 -23.49
CA ALA A 251 52.08 27.45 -24.89
C ALA A 251 53.02 26.32 -25.33
N ARG A 252 53.28 25.29 -24.52
CA ARG A 252 54.23 24.17 -24.84
C ARG A 252 53.73 22.75 -24.57
N THR A 253 52.42 22.53 -24.23
CA THR A 253 51.90 21.19 -23.95
C THR A 253 50.55 20.97 -24.63
N SER A 254 50.44 19.93 -25.49
CA SER A 254 49.17 19.48 -26.05
C SER A 254 48.27 18.92 -24.96
N LYS A 255 46.96 19.22 -25.00
CA LYS A 255 45.97 18.65 -24.07
C LYS A 255 45.95 17.12 -24.20
N PRO A 256 46.13 16.35 -23.12
CA PRO A 256 46.13 14.90 -23.21
C PRO A 256 44.77 14.39 -23.68
N LYS A 257 44.74 13.60 -24.74
CA LYS A 257 43.49 13.09 -25.39
C LYS A 257 42.62 12.32 -24.38
N PHE A 258 43.24 11.53 -23.48
CA PHE A 258 42.52 10.76 -22.48
C PHE A 258 41.67 11.60 -21.50
N ARG A 259 42.05 12.86 -21.21
CA ARG A 259 41.29 13.78 -20.37
C ARG A 259 40.07 14.37 -21.10
N ILE A 260 40.15 14.55 -22.39
CA ILE A 260 39.01 14.96 -23.23
C ILE A 260 38.03 13.82 -23.34
N ASP A 261 38.52 12.61 -23.54
CA ASP A 261 37.68 11.39 -23.63
C ASP A 261 37.02 11.08 -22.30
N ALA A 262 37.71 11.25 -21.15
CA ALA A 262 37.15 11.11 -19.82
C ALA A 262 36.06 12.16 -19.52
N ALA A 263 36.26 13.42 -19.92
CA ALA A 263 35.22 14.46 -19.75
C ALA A 263 33.98 14.18 -20.62
N ASN A 264 34.19 13.71 -21.86
CA ASN A 264 33.08 13.32 -22.75
C ASN A 264 32.30 12.10 -22.22
N ALA A 265 32.98 11.11 -21.66
CA ALA A 265 32.33 9.96 -21.00
C ALA A 265 31.49 10.39 -19.78
N LEU A 266 32.00 11.33 -18.97
CA LEU A 266 31.26 11.90 -17.82
C LEU A 266 30.02 12.72 -18.23
N ILE A 267 30.05 13.36 -19.40
CA ILE A 267 28.91 14.14 -19.93
C ILE A 267 27.81 13.22 -20.47
N ALA A 268 28.19 12.08 -21.08
CA ALA A 268 27.25 11.14 -21.70
C ALA A 268 26.38 10.36 -20.71
N ASP A 269 26.76 10.34 -19.41
CA ASP A 269 26.14 9.52 -18.36
C ASP A 269 25.42 10.39 -17.30
N VAL A 270 24.59 11.35 -17.70
CA VAL A 270 23.82 12.20 -16.77
C VAL A 270 22.38 11.71 -16.68
N PRO A 271 21.93 11.17 -15.52
CA PRO A 271 20.51 10.88 -15.31
C PRO A 271 19.70 12.17 -15.19
N PRO A 272 18.44 12.22 -15.69
CA PRO A 272 17.59 13.39 -15.54
C PRO A 272 17.22 13.62 -14.06
N PRO A 273 17.24 14.88 -13.57
CA PRO A 273 16.80 15.19 -12.21
C PRO A 273 15.30 14.97 -12.06
N ARG A 274 14.88 14.25 -11.01
CA ARG A 274 13.48 14.16 -10.59
C ARG A 274 13.16 15.33 -9.66
N ASP A 275 12.19 16.16 -10.04
CA ASP A 275 11.68 17.25 -9.20
C ASP A 275 10.36 16.85 -8.54
N THR A 276 10.44 16.43 -7.28
CA THR A 276 9.28 16.03 -6.46
C THR A 276 8.66 17.18 -5.68
N SER A 277 9.26 18.36 -5.67
CA SER A 277 8.84 19.50 -4.82
C SER A 277 7.65 20.31 -5.36
N SER A 278 7.23 20.08 -6.60
CA SER A 278 6.20 20.90 -7.27
C SER A 278 4.75 20.45 -7.02
N LEU A 279 4.52 19.23 -6.52
CA LEU A 279 3.16 18.71 -6.25
C LEU A 279 2.46 19.36 -5.05
N GLN A 280 3.20 20.00 -4.15
CA GLN A 280 2.70 20.52 -2.88
C GLN A 280 1.80 21.76 -2.96
N ARG A 281 1.46 22.27 -4.14
CA ARG A 281 0.78 23.57 -4.30
C ARG A 281 -0.40 23.58 -5.25
N LEU A 282 -1.11 22.45 -5.44
CA LEU A 282 -2.38 22.47 -6.17
C LEU A 282 -3.40 23.28 -5.36
N ALA A 283 -3.64 24.52 -5.77
CA ALA A 283 -4.62 25.38 -5.13
C ALA A 283 -6.02 24.89 -5.45
N THR A 284 -6.80 24.65 -4.40
CA THR A 284 -8.20 24.29 -4.52
C THR A 284 -9.09 25.50 -4.36
N ALA A 285 -10.23 25.52 -5.02
CA ALA A 285 -11.26 26.52 -4.80
C ALA A 285 -11.68 26.50 -3.30
N ARG A 286 -11.90 27.71 -2.73
CA ARG A 286 -12.23 27.87 -1.32
C ARG A 286 -13.52 27.13 -0.95
N LEU A 287 -13.44 26.21 0.02
CA LEU A 287 -14.61 25.52 0.58
C LEU A 287 -15.41 26.45 1.51
N GLY A 288 -16.74 26.34 1.46
CA GLY A 288 -17.65 26.95 2.43
C GLY A 288 -17.62 26.20 3.77
N LYS A 289 -18.47 26.62 4.73
CA LYS A 289 -18.53 26.00 6.08
C LYS A 289 -19.07 24.57 6.11
N GLN A 290 -19.81 24.14 5.09
CA GLN A 290 -20.40 22.80 4.98
C GLN A 290 -20.02 22.18 3.64
N VAL A 291 -19.63 20.92 3.66
CA VAL A 291 -19.30 20.13 2.47
C VAL A 291 -20.45 19.19 2.15
N TYR A 292 -20.73 18.25 3.05
CA TYR A 292 -21.87 17.35 2.96
C TYR A 292 -22.64 17.32 4.27
N ASP A 293 -23.97 17.27 4.16
CA ASP A 293 -24.89 17.14 5.29
C ASP A 293 -25.94 16.08 4.98
N LEU A 294 -25.90 15.00 5.72
CA LEU A 294 -26.83 13.88 5.66
C LEU A 294 -27.73 13.92 6.89
N GLU A 295 -29.03 14.07 6.71
CA GLU A 295 -30.03 14.04 7.79
C GLU A 295 -31.00 12.89 7.53
N HIS A 296 -30.96 11.86 8.37
CA HIS A 296 -31.84 10.68 8.28
C HIS A 296 -31.83 10.00 6.91
N VAL A 297 -30.62 9.88 6.30
CA VAL A 297 -30.46 9.37 4.95
C VAL A 297 -30.59 7.86 4.90
N THR A 298 -31.45 7.39 3.99
CA THR A 298 -31.57 5.98 3.62
C THR A 298 -31.10 5.80 2.18
N LEU A 299 -30.25 4.81 1.92
CA LEU A 299 -29.67 4.51 0.62
C LEU A 299 -29.77 3.01 0.32
N HIS A 300 -30.32 2.68 -0.86
CA HIS A 300 -30.41 1.31 -1.33
C HIS A 300 -29.57 1.08 -2.60
N ALA A 301 -29.04 -0.12 -2.75
CA ALA A 301 -28.44 -0.62 -3.98
C ALA A 301 -29.17 -1.91 -4.39
N GLY A 302 -30.14 -1.79 -5.30
CA GLY A 302 -31.09 -2.85 -5.58
C GLY A 302 -31.88 -3.26 -4.32
N PRO A 303 -31.91 -4.54 -3.96
CA PRO A 303 -32.63 -5.00 -2.77
C PRO A 303 -31.86 -4.76 -1.45
N LYS A 304 -30.58 -4.36 -1.53
CA LYS A 304 -29.71 -4.21 -0.36
C LYS A 304 -29.80 -2.81 0.20
N THR A 305 -30.05 -2.69 1.52
CA THR A 305 -29.93 -1.45 2.27
C THR A 305 -28.45 -1.18 2.56
N ILE A 306 -27.94 -0.04 2.12
CA ILE A 306 -26.57 0.41 2.29
C ILE A 306 -26.46 1.35 3.48
N LEU A 307 -27.37 2.32 3.59
CA LEU A 307 -27.53 3.19 4.74
C LEU A 307 -28.99 3.15 5.19
N ASP A 308 -29.21 3.13 6.51
CA ASP A 308 -30.52 3.14 7.14
C ASP A 308 -30.55 4.21 8.23
N ASP A 309 -31.30 5.27 7.98
CA ASP A 309 -31.50 6.40 8.92
C ASP A 309 -30.19 7.03 9.41
N VAL A 310 -29.22 7.28 8.49
CA VAL A 310 -27.90 7.80 8.83
C VAL A 310 -27.90 9.33 8.84
N THR A 311 -27.43 9.90 9.96
CA THR A 311 -27.10 11.33 10.07
C THR A 311 -25.60 11.49 10.16
N TRP A 312 -25.01 12.25 9.21
CA TRP A 312 -23.58 12.44 9.11
C TRP A 312 -23.23 13.77 8.47
N GLN A 313 -22.22 14.46 9.02
CA GLN A 313 -21.75 15.75 8.53
C GLN A 313 -20.28 15.68 8.15
N VAL A 314 -19.94 16.29 7.03
CA VAL A 314 -18.57 16.44 6.54
C VAL A 314 -18.25 17.92 6.39
N GLY A 315 -17.18 18.34 7.03
CA GLY A 315 -16.68 19.71 7.06
C GLY A 315 -15.59 19.96 6.00
N PRO A 316 -15.18 21.22 5.84
CA PRO A 316 -14.05 21.60 5.00
C PRO A 316 -12.73 21.15 5.63
N GLY A 317 -11.91 20.47 4.84
CA GLY A 317 -10.62 19.94 5.28
C GLY A 317 -10.69 18.59 6.00
N ASP A 318 -11.87 18.00 6.16
CA ASP A 318 -12.00 16.66 6.75
C ASP A 318 -11.30 15.62 5.86
N ARG A 319 -10.58 14.71 6.52
CA ARG A 319 -9.86 13.59 5.91
C ARG A 319 -10.42 12.30 6.47
N ILE A 320 -11.21 11.60 5.67
CA ILE A 320 -12.06 10.50 6.10
C ILE A 320 -11.74 9.23 5.33
N ALA A 321 -11.48 8.13 6.07
CA ALA A 321 -11.42 6.79 5.51
C ALA A 321 -12.74 6.05 5.72
N ILE A 322 -13.21 5.36 4.68
CA ILE A 322 -14.38 4.48 4.73
C ILE A 322 -13.90 3.03 4.66
N LEU A 323 -14.09 2.32 5.76
CA LEU A 323 -13.74 0.91 5.91
C LEU A 323 -14.99 0.04 5.79
N GLY A 324 -14.84 -1.14 5.23
CA GLY A 324 -15.97 -2.08 5.10
C GLY A 324 -15.62 -3.27 4.24
N ARG A 325 -16.32 -4.39 4.46
CA ARG A 325 -16.18 -5.59 3.64
C ARG A 325 -16.51 -5.30 2.18
N ASN A 326 -16.02 -6.17 1.28
CA ASN A 326 -16.41 -6.11 -0.11
C ASN A 326 -17.94 -6.26 -0.22
N GLY A 327 -18.57 -5.38 -1.01
CA GLY A 327 -20.03 -5.32 -1.12
C GLY A 327 -20.74 -4.64 0.07
N ALA A 328 -20.06 -4.03 1.05
CA ALA A 328 -20.71 -3.27 2.13
C ALA A 328 -21.41 -1.99 1.64
N GLY A 329 -21.06 -1.51 0.45
CA GLY A 329 -21.70 -0.33 -0.15
C GLY A 329 -20.80 0.93 -0.19
N LYS A 330 -19.49 0.79 0.05
CA LYS A 330 -18.52 1.91 0.00
C LYS A 330 -18.62 2.72 -1.30
N THR A 331 -18.54 2.05 -2.43
CA THR A 331 -18.71 2.65 -3.78
C THR A 331 -20.05 3.37 -3.93
N THR A 332 -21.14 2.79 -3.40
CA THR A 332 -22.48 3.38 -3.50
C THR A 332 -22.59 4.66 -2.68
N LEU A 333 -21.98 4.67 -1.48
CA LEU A 333 -21.87 5.87 -0.66
C LEU A 333 -21.06 6.96 -1.38
N LEU A 334 -19.89 6.64 -1.93
CA LEU A 334 -19.07 7.60 -2.67
C LEU A 334 -19.77 8.13 -3.92
N ARG A 335 -20.52 7.29 -4.66
CA ARG A 335 -21.34 7.72 -5.79
C ARG A 335 -22.47 8.67 -5.38
N MET A 336 -23.05 8.47 -4.20
CA MET A 336 -24.05 9.39 -3.66
C MET A 336 -23.42 10.75 -3.33
N LEU A 337 -22.26 10.76 -2.67
CA LEU A 337 -21.52 12.00 -2.35
C LEU A 337 -21.05 12.73 -3.62
N ALA A 338 -20.71 11.99 -4.67
CA ALA A 338 -20.37 12.54 -5.99
C ALA A 338 -21.60 13.09 -6.77
N GLY A 339 -22.81 12.89 -6.25
CA GLY A 339 -24.05 13.32 -6.91
C GLY A 339 -24.52 12.40 -8.06
N VAL A 340 -23.86 11.25 -8.26
CA VAL A 340 -24.22 10.26 -9.30
C VAL A 340 -25.48 9.49 -8.90
N THR A 341 -25.62 9.14 -7.62
CA THR A 341 -26.76 8.41 -7.08
C THR A 341 -27.51 9.29 -6.08
N ARG A 342 -28.85 9.24 -6.07
CA ARG A 342 -29.66 9.95 -5.09
C ARG A 342 -30.01 9.04 -3.92
N PRO A 343 -30.12 9.57 -2.68
CA PRO A 343 -30.63 8.81 -1.56
C PRO A 343 -32.10 8.45 -1.81
N THR A 344 -32.53 7.36 -1.19
CA THR A 344 -33.92 6.86 -1.32
C THR A 344 -34.84 7.54 -0.31
N GLY A 345 -34.30 8.00 0.82
CA GLY A 345 -35.02 8.72 1.88
C GLY A 345 -34.10 9.68 2.62
N GLY A 346 -34.70 10.56 3.44
CA GLY A 346 -33.98 11.58 4.19
C GLY A 346 -33.58 12.81 3.39
N HIS A 347 -32.73 13.63 3.96
CA HIS A 347 -32.24 14.86 3.33
C HIS A 347 -30.73 14.80 3.12
N PHE A 348 -30.30 15.00 1.89
CA PHE A 348 -28.88 15.11 1.52
C PHE A 348 -28.62 16.48 0.89
N ARG A 349 -27.71 17.23 1.52
CA ARG A 349 -27.32 18.56 1.06
C ARG A 349 -25.83 18.58 0.73
N THR A 350 -25.51 19.16 -0.43
CA THR A 350 -24.14 19.46 -0.84
C THR A 350 -23.92 20.96 -0.76
N GLY A 351 -22.80 21.39 -0.19
CA GLY A 351 -22.43 22.80 -0.12
C GLY A 351 -22.34 23.43 -1.49
N SER A 352 -22.80 24.69 -1.63
CA SER A 352 -22.85 25.37 -2.94
C SER A 352 -21.49 25.60 -3.61
N THR A 353 -20.40 25.54 -2.84
CA THR A 353 -19.02 25.70 -3.34
C THR A 353 -18.31 24.38 -3.60
N VAL A 354 -18.96 23.26 -3.34
CA VAL A 354 -18.37 21.92 -3.49
C VAL A 354 -18.17 21.58 -4.96
N ARG A 355 -16.93 21.21 -5.30
CA ARG A 355 -16.53 20.66 -6.60
C ARG A 355 -15.93 19.29 -6.37
N PRO A 356 -16.73 18.22 -6.40
CA PRO A 356 -16.24 16.89 -6.13
C PRO A 356 -15.51 16.33 -7.35
N ALA A 357 -14.37 15.67 -7.13
CA ALA A 357 -13.74 14.79 -8.09
C ALA A 357 -13.86 13.36 -7.58
N PHE A 358 -14.44 12.48 -8.38
CA PHE A 358 -14.66 11.09 -8.03
C PHE A 358 -13.75 10.18 -8.86
N LEU A 359 -12.83 9.50 -8.20
CA LEU A 359 -12.03 8.44 -8.79
C LEU A 359 -12.75 7.11 -8.58
N SER A 360 -13.39 6.63 -9.64
CA SER A 360 -14.05 5.32 -9.63
C SER A 360 -13.03 4.17 -9.76
N GLN A 361 -13.44 2.97 -9.35
CA GLN A 361 -12.63 1.77 -9.54
C GLN A 361 -12.52 1.38 -11.03
N GLU A 362 -13.49 1.75 -11.85
CA GLU A 362 -13.54 1.41 -13.28
C GLU A 362 -12.73 2.41 -14.12
N LEU A 363 -11.86 1.89 -14.99
CA LEU A 363 -11.06 2.68 -15.94
C LEU A 363 -11.82 3.08 -17.22
N ALA A 364 -13.11 2.81 -17.28
CA ALA A 364 -13.92 2.95 -18.51
C ALA A 364 -14.10 4.38 -19.02
N GLU A 365 -13.71 5.40 -18.26
CA GLU A 365 -13.97 6.81 -18.55
C GLU A 365 -12.83 7.53 -19.32
N LEU A 366 -11.76 6.82 -19.65
CA LEU A 366 -10.65 7.44 -20.39
C LEU A 366 -10.87 7.36 -21.90
N PRO A 367 -10.73 8.48 -22.63
CA PRO A 367 -10.89 8.50 -24.09
C PRO A 367 -9.71 7.79 -24.78
N SER A 368 -9.89 6.51 -25.11
CA SER A 368 -8.84 5.64 -25.65
C SER A 368 -8.27 6.13 -27.00
N HIS A 369 -9.01 6.95 -27.74
CA HIS A 369 -8.64 7.49 -29.04
C HIS A 369 -7.77 8.76 -28.97
N LEU A 370 -7.71 9.43 -27.81
CA LEU A 370 -6.89 10.62 -27.61
C LEU A 370 -5.47 10.24 -27.18
N ARG A 371 -4.54 11.17 -27.35
CA ARG A 371 -3.20 11.09 -26.74
C ARG A 371 -3.24 11.60 -25.30
N VAL A 372 -2.26 11.23 -24.50
CA VAL A 372 -2.17 11.62 -23.08
C VAL A 372 -2.34 13.14 -22.92
N LEU A 373 -1.58 13.94 -23.66
CA LEU A 373 -1.67 15.41 -23.59
C LEU A 373 -3.06 15.92 -23.97
N GLU A 374 -3.62 15.44 -25.08
CA GLU A 374 -4.94 15.80 -25.56
C GLU A 374 -6.02 15.46 -24.53
N ALA A 375 -5.91 14.31 -23.89
CA ALA A 375 -6.83 13.86 -22.85
C ALA A 375 -6.80 14.74 -21.59
N VAL A 376 -5.67 15.37 -21.27
CA VAL A 376 -5.56 16.35 -20.18
C VAL A 376 -6.08 17.72 -20.62
N GLU A 377 -5.71 18.18 -21.82
CA GLU A 377 -6.14 19.46 -22.38
C GLU A 377 -7.65 19.58 -22.61
N GLU A 378 -8.33 18.42 -22.79
CA GLU A 378 -9.80 18.36 -22.85
C GLU A 378 -10.44 18.87 -21.55
N ILE A 379 -9.81 18.68 -20.40
CA ILE A 379 -10.27 19.17 -19.08
C ILE A 379 -9.78 20.61 -18.86
N ALA A 380 -8.47 20.82 -18.95
CA ALA A 380 -7.88 22.16 -18.78
C ALA A 380 -6.54 22.25 -19.51
N ARG A 381 -6.33 23.33 -20.25
CA ARG A 381 -5.05 23.65 -20.90
C ARG A 381 -4.02 24.19 -19.92
N ARG A 382 -4.48 24.85 -18.88
CA ARG A 382 -3.70 25.44 -17.79
C ARG A 382 -4.39 25.18 -16.47
N VAL A 383 -3.62 24.93 -15.45
CA VAL A 383 -4.07 24.61 -14.09
C VAL A 383 -3.34 25.49 -13.10
N GLN A 384 -4.06 25.99 -12.11
CA GLN A 384 -3.48 26.78 -11.04
C GLN A 384 -2.74 25.87 -10.05
N LEU A 385 -1.44 26.08 -9.91
CA LEU A 385 -0.59 25.37 -8.96
C LEU A 385 -0.06 26.36 -7.90
N GLY A 386 -0.82 26.57 -6.82
CA GLY A 386 -0.55 27.63 -5.86
C GLY A 386 -0.63 29.01 -6.52
N ASP A 387 0.46 29.79 -6.45
CA ASP A 387 0.55 31.13 -7.07
C ASP A 387 1.01 31.09 -8.54
N ARG A 388 1.19 29.89 -9.12
CA ARG A 388 1.68 29.72 -10.49
C ARG A 388 0.64 29.01 -11.34
N GLU A 389 0.54 29.44 -12.59
CA GLU A 389 -0.21 28.76 -13.63
C GLU A 389 0.75 27.84 -14.41
N ILE A 390 0.41 26.54 -14.51
CA ILE A 390 1.19 25.55 -15.26
C ILE A 390 0.38 25.01 -16.43
N SER A 391 1.07 24.58 -17.50
CA SER A 391 0.43 23.95 -18.64
C SER A 391 0.04 22.49 -18.34
N ALA A 392 -0.89 21.95 -19.14
CA ALA A 392 -1.26 20.55 -19.10
C ALA A 392 -0.05 19.60 -19.26
N ALA A 393 0.91 19.97 -20.15
CA ALA A 393 2.14 19.20 -20.35
C ALA A 393 3.00 19.16 -19.08
N GLN A 394 3.23 20.32 -18.44
CA GLN A 394 3.99 20.40 -17.19
C GLN A 394 3.32 19.63 -16.05
N LEU A 395 1.99 19.68 -15.97
CA LEU A 395 1.25 18.87 -15.00
C LEU A 395 1.41 17.38 -15.28
N ALA A 396 1.38 16.96 -16.54
CA ALA A 396 1.59 15.56 -16.93
C ALA A 396 3.03 15.07 -16.65
N GLU A 397 4.04 15.90 -16.84
CA GLU A 397 5.43 15.60 -16.45
C GLU A 397 5.57 15.35 -14.95
N ILE A 398 4.91 16.15 -14.11
CA ILE A 398 4.85 15.96 -12.65
C ILE A 398 4.29 14.57 -12.31
N PHE A 399 3.30 14.09 -13.07
CA PHE A 399 2.73 12.74 -12.93
C PHE A 399 3.53 11.63 -13.62
N GLY A 400 4.75 11.92 -14.08
CA GLY A 400 5.67 10.96 -14.65
C GLY A 400 5.40 10.57 -16.11
N PHE A 401 4.72 11.44 -16.86
CA PHE A 401 4.61 11.34 -18.31
C PHE A 401 5.70 12.20 -18.95
N ASP A 402 6.76 11.56 -19.43
CA ASP A 402 7.82 12.23 -20.18
C ASP A 402 7.34 12.71 -21.55
N ASP A 403 8.18 13.52 -22.25
CA ASP A 403 7.87 14.08 -23.57
C ASP A 403 7.41 13.03 -24.60
N ARG A 404 7.92 11.81 -24.52
CA ARG A 404 7.54 10.72 -25.43
C ARG A 404 6.17 10.17 -25.08
N ARG A 405 5.90 10.00 -23.78
CA ARG A 405 4.64 9.47 -23.26
C ARG A 405 3.46 10.44 -23.43
N LEU A 406 3.70 11.75 -23.45
CA LEU A 406 2.68 12.75 -23.75
C LEU A 406 1.95 12.51 -25.08
N TRP A 407 2.66 11.95 -26.07
CA TRP A 407 2.13 11.67 -27.40
C TRP A 407 1.62 10.25 -27.59
N THR A 408 1.68 9.40 -26.57
CA THR A 408 1.18 8.02 -26.60
C THR A 408 -0.35 8.02 -26.58
N PRO A 409 -1.02 7.22 -27.43
CA PRO A 409 -2.46 7.00 -27.32
C PRO A 409 -2.85 6.43 -25.96
N VAL A 410 -3.95 6.92 -25.39
CA VAL A 410 -4.45 6.44 -24.09
C VAL A 410 -4.75 4.94 -24.09
N GLY A 411 -5.17 4.41 -25.26
CA GLY A 411 -5.41 2.98 -25.45
C GLY A 411 -4.16 2.10 -25.27
N ASP A 412 -2.98 2.64 -25.51
CA ASP A 412 -1.69 1.92 -25.44
C ASP A 412 -1.01 2.01 -24.07
N LEU A 413 -1.60 2.74 -23.13
CA LEU A 413 -1.09 2.89 -21.77
C LEU A 413 -1.29 1.60 -20.96
N SER A 414 -0.35 1.30 -20.07
CA SER A 414 -0.52 0.28 -19.04
C SER A 414 -1.63 0.66 -18.04
N GLY A 415 -2.12 -0.30 -17.26
CA GLY A 415 -3.14 -0.06 -16.23
C GLY A 415 -2.74 1.04 -15.24
N GLY A 416 -1.51 1.00 -14.73
CA GLY A 416 -0.98 2.02 -13.81
C GLY A 416 -0.84 3.40 -14.48
N GLU A 417 -0.41 3.47 -15.75
CA GLU A 417 -0.34 4.73 -16.49
C GLU A 417 -1.74 5.31 -16.74
N ARG A 418 -2.73 4.48 -17.06
CA ARG A 418 -4.13 4.91 -17.17
C ARG A 418 -4.66 5.47 -15.86
N ARG A 419 -4.34 4.82 -14.74
CA ARG A 419 -4.73 5.29 -13.40
C ARG A 419 -4.10 6.64 -13.06
N ARG A 420 -2.81 6.82 -13.36
CA ARG A 420 -2.12 8.12 -13.22
C ARG A 420 -2.76 9.20 -14.09
N LEU A 421 -3.08 8.89 -15.35
CA LEU A 421 -3.78 9.82 -16.25
C LEU A 421 -5.16 10.18 -15.73
N GLN A 422 -5.90 9.23 -15.19
CA GLN A 422 -7.22 9.47 -14.60
C GLN A 422 -7.12 10.44 -13.41
N MET A 423 -6.16 10.24 -12.50
CA MET A 423 -5.90 11.17 -11.40
C MET A 423 -5.49 12.56 -11.89
N LEU A 424 -4.60 12.62 -12.88
CA LEU A 424 -4.17 13.86 -13.50
C LEU A 424 -5.37 14.65 -14.07
N ARG A 425 -6.27 13.98 -14.79
CA ARG A 425 -7.50 14.60 -15.34
C ARG A 425 -8.43 15.11 -14.25
N LEU A 426 -8.60 14.35 -13.16
CA LEU A 426 -9.41 14.79 -12.02
C LEU A 426 -8.86 16.06 -11.37
N LEU A 427 -7.54 16.12 -11.16
CA LEU A 427 -6.88 17.26 -10.54
C LEU A 427 -6.83 18.50 -11.47
N ALA A 428 -6.74 18.28 -12.78
CA ALA A 428 -6.85 19.35 -13.77
C ALA A 428 -8.19 20.11 -13.71
N GLY A 429 -9.24 19.48 -13.18
CA GLY A 429 -10.56 20.10 -12.94
C GLY A 429 -10.61 21.03 -11.71
N GLU A 430 -9.51 21.25 -11.00
CA GLU A 430 -9.43 22.07 -9.79
C GLU A 430 -10.51 21.74 -8.73
N PRO A 431 -10.64 20.49 -8.31
CA PRO A 431 -11.61 20.10 -7.30
C PRO A 431 -11.23 20.64 -5.93
N ASN A 432 -12.21 20.67 -5.00
CA ASN A 432 -11.96 20.96 -3.59
C ASN A 432 -12.43 19.83 -2.66
N VAL A 433 -13.05 18.80 -3.24
CA VAL A 433 -13.40 17.54 -2.55
C VAL A 433 -12.94 16.38 -3.40
N LEU A 434 -12.13 15.49 -2.83
CA LEU A 434 -11.66 14.27 -3.47
C LEU A 434 -12.39 13.06 -2.88
N LEU A 435 -13.00 12.28 -3.76
CA LEU A 435 -13.70 11.04 -3.43
C LEU A 435 -12.97 9.90 -4.13
N PHE A 436 -12.32 9.02 -3.39
CA PHE A 436 -11.51 7.94 -3.95
C PHE A 436 -12.06 6.57 -3.59
N ASP A 437 -12.31 5.76 -4.61
CA ASP A 437 -12.73 4.37 -4.49
C ASP A 437 -11.58 3.46 -4.89
N GLU A 438 -10.93 2.83 -3.90
CA GLU A 438 -9.77 1.95 -4.06
C GLU A 438 -8.66 2.57 -4.95
N PRO A 439 -8.11 3.73 -4.56
CA PRO A 439 -7.14 4.45 -5.41
C PRO A 439 -5.80 3.72 -5.57
N THR A 440 -5.48 2.80 -4.67
CA THR A 440 -4.20 2.07 -4.61
C THR A 440 -4.12 0.89 -5.56
N ASN A 441 -5.26 0.40 -6.06
CA ASN A 441 -5.29 -0.75 -6.96
C ASN A 441 -4.52 -0.47 -8.25
N ASP A 442 -3.72 -1.45 -8.69
CA ASP A 442 -2.91 -1.43 -9.92
C ASP A 442 -1.79 -0.37 -9.96
N LEU A 443 -1.53 0.34 -8.85
CA LEU A 443 -0.42 1.30 -8.75
C LEU A 443 0.85 0.61 -8.24
N ASP A 444 1.98 0.97 -8.82
CA ASP A 444 3.29 0.58 -8.28
C ASP A 444 3.68 1.45 -7.07
N THR A 445 4.69 1.01 -6.33
CA THR A 445 5.13 1.65 -5.09
C THR A 445 5.52 3.12 -5.25
N ASP A 446 6.12 3.50 -6.38
CA ASP A 446 6.53 4.89 -6.64
C ASP A 446 5.32 5.78 -6.92
N THR A 447 4.36 5.27 -7.68
CA THR A 447 3.10 5.97 -7.95
C THR A 447 2.24 6.11 -6.69
N LEU A 448 2.24 5.07 -5.83
CA LEU A 448 1.58 5.13 -4.51
C LEU A 448 2.20 6.21 -3.63
N ALA A 449 3.53 6.26 -3.54
CA ALA A 449 4.22 7.28 -2.76
C ALA A 449 3.91 8.70 -3.27
N ALA A 450 3.92 8.92 -4.59
CA ALA A 450 3.56 10.19 -5.18
C ALA A 450 2.09 10.58 -4.92
N LEU A 451 1.17 9.62 -4.97
CA LEU A 451 -0.23 9.83 -4.62
C LEU A 451 -0.38 10.25 -3.15
N GLU A 452 0.29 9.56 -2.25
CA GLU A 452 0.26 9.87 -0.81
C GLU A 452 0.81 11.26 -0.51
N ASP A 453 1.95 11.62 -1.10
CA ASP A 453 2.54 12.95 -0.95
C ASP A 453 1.59 14.05 -1.44
N LEU A 454 0.88 13.79 -2.55
CA LEU A 454 -0.15 14.68 -3.06
C LEU A 454 -1.31 14.81 -2.07
N LEU A 455 -1.84 13.69 -1.59
CA LEU A 455 -2.99 13.68 -0.69
C LEU A 455 -2.64 14.26 0.68
N ASP A 456 -1.44 14.01 1.18
CA ASP A 456 -0.95 14.56 2.45
C ASP A 456 -0.90 16.10 2.42
N SER A 457 -0.45 16.66 1.31
CA SER A 457 -0.38 18.11 1.10
C SER A 457 -1.70 18.76 0.64
N TRP A 458 -2.74 17.97 0.37
CA TRP A 458 -4.00 18.46 -0.19
C TRP A 458 -4.80 19.28 0.83
N PRO A 459 -5.16 20.56 0.53
CA PRO A 459 -5.84 21.44 1.48
C PRO A 459 -7.37 21.27 1.52
N GLY A 460 -7.96 20.47 0.62
CA GLY A 460 -9.40 20.22 0.54
C GLY A 460 -9.86 19.04 1.38
N THR A 461 -11.15 18.71 1.26
CA THR A 461 -11.75 17.54 1.92
C THR A 461 -11.43 16.27 1.14
N ILE A 462 -11.06 15.21 1.83
CA ILE A 462 -10.75 13.90 1.27
C ILE A 462 -11.66 12.84 1.88
N ILE A 463 -12.29 12.02 1.04
CA ILE A 463 -13.00 10.81 1.49
C ILE A 463 -12.46 9.65 0.66
N VAL A 464 -11.83 8.69 1.31
CA VAL A 464 -11.20 7.54 0.65
C VAL A 464 -11.77 6.23 1.15
N ALA A 465 -12.21 5.37 0.25
CA ALA A 465 -12.46 3.97 0.52
C ALA A 465 -11.24 3.18 0.06
N SER A 466 -10.53 2.53 0.96
CA SER A 466 -9.33 1.76 0.65
C SER A 466 -9.14 0.60 1.61
N HIS A 467 -8.39 -0.39 1.16
CA HIS A 467 -7.91 -1.51 1.95
C HIS A 467 -6.43 -1.35 2.34
N ASP A 468 -5.74 -0.37 1.78
CA ASP A 468 -4.34 -0.06 2.08
C ASP A 468 -4.24 0.67 3.43
N ARG A 469 -3.72 -0.03 4.45
CA ARG A 469 -3.55 0.49 5.81
C ARG A 469 -2.63 1.70 5.84
N TYR A 470 -1.52 1.68 5.10
CA TYR A 470 -0.56 2.79 5.06
C TYR A 470 -1.18 4.06 4.48
N LEU A 471 -1.95 3.93 3.38
CA LEU A 471 -2.68 5.07 2.82
C LEU A 471 -3.68 5.64 3.83
N ILE A 472 -4.46 4.77 4.49
CA ILE A 472 -5.48 5.19 5.47
C ILE A 472 -4.83 5.93 6.62
N GLU A 473 -3.79 5.38 7.24
CA GLU A 473 -3.08 5.98 8.38
C GLU A 473 -2.39 7.29 8.03
N ARG A 474 -1.89 7.41 6.79
CA ARG A 474 -1.19 8.62 6.35
C ARG A 474 -2.14 9.75 5.95
N VAL A 475 -3.25 9.42 5.31
CA VAL A 475 -4.11 10.42 4.64
C VAL A 475 -5.34 10.79 5.46
N ALA A 476 -5.87 9.88 6.30
CA ALA A 476 -7.14 10.07 7.00
C ALA A 476 -6.95 10.37 8.49
N ASP A 477 -7.64 11.41 8.97
CA ASP A 477 -7.70 11.75 10.40
C ASP A 477 -8.83 10.99 11.11
N ASN A 478 -9.87 10.60 10.37
CA ASN A 478 -11.04 9.90 10.89
C ASN A 478 -11.36 8.68 10.04
N ALA A 479 -11.73 7.58 10.68
CA ALA A 479 -12.20 6.38 10.00
C ALA A 479 -13.66 6.07 10.34
N TYR A 480 -14.42 5.61 9.33
CA TYR A 480 -15.78 5.15 9.50
C TYR A 480 -15.96 3.74 8.95
N GLY A 481 -16.62 2.87 9.70
CA GLY A 481 -16.87 1.48 9.36
C GLY A 481 -18.28 1.25 8.84
N MET A 482 -18.39 0.49 7.74
CA MET A 482 -19.63 -0.06 7.18
C MET A 482 -19.63 -1.57 7.38
N PHE A 483 -20.42 -2.07 8.35
CA PHE A 483 -20.48 -3.49 8.69
C PHE A 483 -21.57 -4.27 7.92
N GLY A 484 -22.32 -3.58 7.06
CA GLY A 484 -23.41 -4.16 6.27
C GLY A 484 -24.76 -4.18 6.98
N ASP A 485 -24.85 -3.52 8.12
CA ASP A 485 -26.05 -3.32 8.95
C ASP A 485 -26.80 -2.01 8.66
N GLY A 486 -26.41 -1.30 7.61
CA GLY A 486 -26.99 0.01 7.25
C GLY A 486 -26.43 1.18 8.05
N ARG A 487 -25.49 0.95 8.96
CA ARG A 487 -24.92 2.00 9.83
C ARG A 487 -23.56 2.46 9.34
N LEU A 488 -23.27 3.73 9.60
CA LEU A 488 -21.94 4.32 9.45
C LEU A 488 -21.38 4.58 10.85
N VAL A 489 -20.39 3.81 11.27
CA VAL A 489 -19.85 3.80 12.63
C VAL A 489 -18.51 4.51 12.67
N HIS A 490 -18.37 5.54 13.48
CA HIS A 490 -17.07 6.19 13.70
C HIS A 490 -16.10 5.26 14.44
N LEU A 491 -14.85 5.19 13.98
CA LEU A 491 -13.80 4.30 14.46
C LEU A 491 -12.57 5.12 14.88
N PRO A 492 -12.51 5.62 16.12
CA PRO A 492 -11.35 6.37 16.60
C PRO A 492 -10.03 5.57 16.56
N GLY A 493 -10.09 4.25 16.73
CA GLY A 493 -8.95 3.35 16.62
C GLY A 493 -8.64 2.88 15.20
N GLY A 494 -9.24 3.50 14.16
CA GLY A 494 -8.93 3.26 12.75
C GLY A 494 -9.16 1.82 12.31
N VAL A 495 -8.18 1.30 11.56
CA VAL A 495 -8.24 -0.04 10.96
C VAL A 495 -8.27 -1.15 12.01
N ASP A 496 -7.51 -1.02 13.09
CA ASP A 496 -7.42 -2.04 14.13
C ASP A 496 -8.75 -2.19 14.88
N GLU A 497 -9.41 -1.07 15.16
CA GLU A 497 -10.76 -1.10 15.76
C GLU A 497 -11.78 -1.72 14.80
N TYR A 498 -11.70 -1.42 13.51
CA TYR A 498 -12.54 -2.06 12.50
C TYR A 498 -12.40 -3.58 12.54
N LEU A 499 -11.18 -4.10 12.54
CA LEU A 499 -10.88 -5.53 12.57
C LEU A 499 -11.40 -6.19 13.87
N ALA A 500 -11.16 -5.56 15.01
CA ALA A 500 -11.65 -6.07 16.30
C ALA A 500 -13.18 -6.19 16.33
N ARG A 501 -13.90 -5.18 15.84
CA ARG A 501 -15.38 -5.16 15.77
C ARG A 501 -15.90 -6.17 14.75
N ALA A 502 -15.28 -6.28 13.58
CA ALA A 502 -15.66 -7.24 12.54
C ALA A 502 -15.51 -8.69 13.04
N ALA A 503 -14.40 -9.01 13.74
CA ALA A 503 -14.20 -10.33 14.37
C ALA A 503 -15.22 -10.62 15.49
N GLY A 504 -15.64 -9.61 16.25
CA GLY A 504 -16.68 -9.72 17.26
C GLY A 504 -18.06 -10.02 16.67
N ALA A 505 -18.42 -9.34 15.59
CA ALA A 505 -19.68 -9.55 14.87
C ALA A 505 -19.78 -10.95 14.27
N ASP A 506 -18.67 -11.48 13.71
CA ASP A 506 -18.61 -12.83 13.16
C ASP A 506 -18.78 -13.92 14.23
N ARG A 507 -18.24 -13.72 15.43
CA ARG A 507 -18.43 -14.63 16.58
C ARG A 507 -19.89 -14.68 17.04
N LEU A 508 -20.55 -13.53 17.12
CA LEU A 508 -21.96 -13.44 17.50
C LEU A 508 -22.88 -14.04 16.41
N GLY A 509 -22.60 -13.82 15.14
CA GLY A 509 -23.32 -14.42 14.02
C GLY A 509 -23.19 -15.96 14.00
N LYS A 510 -21.98 -16.51 14.25
CA LYS A 510 -21.75 -17.96 14.35
C LYS A 510 -22.41 -18.58 15.58
N ALA A 511 -22.51 -17.86 16.71
CA ALA A 511 -23.22 -18.32 17.90
C ALA A 511 -24.75 -18.35 17.67
N ALA A 512 -25.30 -17.39 16.94
CA ALA A 512 -26.73 -17.33 16.60
C ALA A 512 -27.15 -18.41 15.58
N SER A 513 -26.29 -18.75 14.60
CA SER A 513 -26.55 -19.79 13.60
C SER A 513 -26.34 -21.22 14.12
N GLY A 514 -25.66 -21.39 15.26
CA GLY A 514 -25.47 -22.70 15.92
C GLY A 514 -26.58 -23.13 16.87
N ALA A 515 -27.60 -22.28 17.08
CA ALA A 515 -28.64 -22.50 18.11
C ALA A 515 -29.88 -23.30 17.61
N ASP A 516 -29.89 -23.84 16.41
CA ASP A 516 -31.04 -24.61 15.88
C ASP A 516 -30.80 -26.13 15.98
N ARG A 517 -30.78 -26.66 17.22
CA ARG A 517 -31.02 -28.06 17.53
C ARG A 517 -31.97 -28.15 18.73
N PRO A 518 -33.17 -28.72 18.59
CA PRO A 518 -34.11 -28.85 19.69
C PRO A 518 -33.67 -29.99 20.61
N GLY A 519 -33.14 -29.64 21.78
CA GLY A 519 -32.73 -30.58 22.84
C GLY A 519 -33.34 -30.20 24.18
N LYS A 520 -34.44 -30.92 24.52
CA LYS A 520 -35.03 -31.19 25.83
C LYS A 520 -34.94 -30.14 26.97
N ALA A 521 -36.11 -29.71 27.34
CA ALA A 521 -36.43 -28.95 28.54
C ALA A 521 -35.89 -29.60 29.84
N ALA A 522 -35.20 -28.84 30.67
CA ALA A 522 -35.04 -29.07 32.09
C ALA A 522 -35.34 -27.73 32.80
N GLY A 523 -36.16 -27.81 33.86
CA GLY A 523 -36.84 -26.72 34.51
C GLY A 523 -35.95 -25.74 35.29
N PRO A 524 -36.57 -24.69 35.88
CA PRO A 524 -35.87 -23.52 36.37
C PRO A 524 -35.26 -23.72 37.74
N GLU A 525 -33.96 -23.54 37.87
CA GLU A 525 -33.30 -23.34 39.17
C GLU A 525 -32.97 -21.87 39.37
N GLN A 526 -33.37 -21.34 40.52
CA GLN A 526 -33.20 -19.97 40.98
C GLN A 526 -31.70 -19.64 41.25
N PRO A 527 -31.31 -18.36 41.18
CA PRO A 527 -29.94 -17.95 41.39
C PRO A 527 -29.51 -17.93 42.84
N ARG A 528 -28.43 -18.61 43.19
CA ARG A 528 -27.69 -18.38 44.44
C ARG A 528 -26.64 -17.30 44.22
N ALA A 529 -26.71 -16.29 45.09
CA ALA A 529 -25.77 -15.20 45.23
C ALA A 529 -24.39 -15.67 45.74
N SER A 530 -23.40 -14.82 45.48
CA SER A 530 -22.10 -14.70 46.14
C SER A 530 -20.92 -15.44 45.56
N ALA A 531 -20.15 -14.71 44.78
CA ALA A 531 -18.67 -14.78 44.81
C ALA A 531 -18.13 -13.36 44.70
N ALA A 532 -17.20 -13.03 45.58
CA ALA A 532 -16.57 -11.73 45.78
C ALA A 532 -15.81 -11.24 44.52
N PRO A 533 -15.67 -9.92 44.30
CA PRO A 533 -14.95 -9.37 43.19
C PRO A 533 -13.44 -9.60 43.34
N ALA A 534 -12.79 -9.98 42.24
CA ALA A 534 -11.35 -9.92 42.08
C ALA A 534 -10.86 -8.46 42.21
N PRO A 535 -9.63 -8.22 42.66
CA PRO A 535 -9.17 -6.87 42.95
C PRO A 535 -9.08 -6.05 41.67
N THR A 536 -9.86 -4.99 41.64
CA THR A 536 -9.77 -3.88 40.70
C THR A 536 -8.37 -3.25 40.87
N GLU A 537 -7.60 -3.15 39.82
CA GLU A 537 -6.40 -2.31 39.74
C GLU A 537 -6.82 -0.89 40.15
N ALA A 538 -6.13 -0.37 41.17
CA ALA A 538 -6.42 0.94 41.76
C ALA A 538 -6.13 2.01 40.70
N GLY A 539 -7.18 2.60 40.16
CA GLY A 539 -7.08 3.77 39.29
C GLY A 539 -6.36 4.92 40.01
N MET A 540 -5.45 5.57 39.32
CA MET A 540 -4.67 6.70 39.76
C MET A 540 -5.58 7.79 40.35
N SER A 541 -5.31 8.31 41.56
CA SER A 541 -6.09 9.36 42.17
C SER A 541 -6.03 10.66 41.37
N ALA A 542 -7.06 11.51 41.47
CA ALA A 542 -7.12 12.79 40.78
C ALA A 542 -5.93 13.73 41.11
N ALA A 543 -5.33 13.57 42.30
CA ALA A 543 -4.11 14.30 42.69
C ALA A 543 -2.88 13.78 41.99
N GLU A 544 -2.69 12.46 41.89
CA GLU A 544 -1.60 11.81 41.18
C GLU A 544 -1.66 12.08 39.67
N ALA A 545 -2.86 12.06 39.06
CA ALA A 545 -3.06 12.40 37.66
C ALA A 545 -2.69 13.87 37.34
N ARG A 546 -2.97 14.81 38.29
CA ARG A 546 -2.54 16.22 38.13
C ARG A 546 -1.03 16.38 38.26
N GLN A 547 -0.39 15.61 39.13
CA GLN A 547 1.05 15.64 39.32
C GLN A 547 1.76 15.04 38.09
N ALA A 548 1.28 13.91 37.58
CA ALA A 548 1.80 13.27 36.38
C ALA A 548 1.69 14.18 35.14
N ARG A 549 0.58 14.91 34.97
CA ARG A 549 0.43 15.89 33.88
C ARG A 549 1.40 17.06 33.99
N LYS A 550 1.71 17.54 35.21
CA LYS A 550 2.74 18.58 35.39
C LYS A 550 4.13 18.06 35.04
N GLU A 551 4.41 16.82 35.34
CA GLU A 551 5.68 16.17 35.04
C GLU A 551 5.83 15.90 33.55
N LEU A 552 4.77 15.50 32.84
CA LEU A 552 4.73 15.43 31.37
C LEU A 552 5.09 16.77 30.71
N THR A 553 4.42 17.84 31.11
CA THR A 553 4.73 19.19 30.59
C THR A 553 6.17 19.63 30.89
N ARG A 554 6.77 19.17 31.99
CA ARG A 554 8.17 19.41 32.29
C ARG A 554 9.11 18.66 31.36
N LEU A 555 8.83 17.37 31.14
CA LEU A 555 9.60 16.52 30.22
C LEU A 555 9.51 17.02 28.78
N GLU A 556 8.34 17.42 28.31
CA GLU A 556 8.16 18.05 26.98
C GLU A 556 9.02 19.30 26.79
N ARG A 557 9.09 20.16 27.81
CA ARG A 557 9.98 21.35 27.77
C ARG A 557 11.45 20.98 27.79
N GLN A 558 11.81 19.86 28.44
CA GLN A 558 13.19 19.38 28.45
C GLN A 558 13.57 18.78 27.11
N ILE A 559 12.71 18.00 26.48
CA ILE A 559 12.88 17.47 25.10
C ILE A 559 13.09 18.63 24.13
N GLY A 560 12.23 19.65 24.13
CA GLY A 560 12.37 20.81 23.25
C GLY A 560 13.69 21.59 23.45
N LYS A 561 14.25 21.63 24.67
CA LYS A 561 15.57 22.24 24.90
C LYS A 561 16.71 21.39 24.35
N LEU A 562 16.61 20.07 24.48
CA LEU A 562 17.60 19.14 23.94
C LEU A 562 17.60 19.15 22.41
N GLU A 563 16.44 19.24 21.77
CA GLU A 563 16.31 19.42 20.32
C GLU A 563 16.97 20.73 19.83
N GLN A 564 16.73 21.83 20.54
CA GLN A 564 17.40 23.09 20.21
C GLN A 564 18.92 23.01 20.34
N ARG A 565 19.41 22.30 21.39
CA ARG A 565 20.85 22.10 21.61
C ARG A 565 21.46 21.19 20.55
N GLU A 566 20.75 20.13 20.14
CA GLU A 566 21.13 19.27 19.01
C GLU A 566 21.26 20.05 17.71
N ALA A 567 20.26 20.88 17.37
CA ALA A 567 20.28 21.73 16.20
C ALA A 567 21.48 22.70 16.19
N THR A 568 21.79 23.30 17.36
CA THR A 568 22.94 24.21 17.51
C THR A 568 24.28 23.48 17.31
N LEU A 569 24.43 22.26 17.84
CA LEU A 569 25.64 21.47 17.67
C LEU A 569 25.81 21.00 16.21
N LEU A 570 24.74 20.68 15.51
CA LEU A 570 24.77 20.34 14.09
C LEU A 570 25.20 21.54 13.22
N ASP A 571 24.73 22.75 13.52
CA ASP A 571 25.16 23.98 12.84
C ASP A 571 26.65 24.30 13.10
N GLN A 572 27.12 24.09 14.34
CA GLN A 572 28.54 24.24 14.69
C GLN A 572 29.40 23.19 13.98
N LEU A 573 28.95 21.93 13.87
CA LEU A 573 29.62 20.89 13.10
C LEU A 573 29.74 21.25 11.61
N ALA A 574 28.68 21.83 11.05
CA ALA A 574 28.71 22.31 9.66
C ALA A 574 29.68 23.48 9.45
N THR A 575 29.77 24.37 10.44
CA THR A 575 30.66 25.55 10.39
C THR A 575 32.13 25.19 10.55
N HIS A 576 32.44 24.20 11.41
CA HIS A 576 33.80 23.77 11.74
C HIS A 576 34.24 22.47 11.01
N ALA A 577 33.59 22.10 9.91
CA ALA A 577 33.82 20.84 9.18
C ALA A 577 35.28 20.58 8.70
N THR A 578 36.17 21.57 8.76
CA THR A 578 37.57 21.46 8.37
C THR A 578 38.54 21.25 9.56
N ASP A 579 38.08 21.46 10.78
CA ASP A 579 38.89 21.30 12.00
C ASP A 579 38.58 19.97 12.70
N TYR A 580 39.43 18.98 12.49
CA TYR A 580 39.22 17.61 12.96
C TYR A 580 39.15 17.49 14.51
N ALA A 581 39.88 18.33 15.26
CA ALA A 581 39.85 18.29 16.73
C ALA A 581 38.51 18.82 17.27
N THR A 582 38.03 19.94 16.72
CA THR A 582 36.76 20.56 17.11
C THR A 582 35.55 19.69 16.66
N VAL A 583 35.64 19.06 15.49
CA VAL A 583 34.59 18.13 15.01
C VAL A 583 34.47 16.91 15.94
N ALA A 584 35.58 16.34 16.41
CA ALA A 584 35.54 15.19 17.32
C ALA A 584 34.91 15.54 18.69
N GLU A 585 35.17 16.75 19.20
CA GLU A 585 34.59 17.23 20.46
C GLU A 585 33.09 17.53 20.33
N LEU A 586 32.67 18.18 19.22
CA LEU A 586 31.26 18.46 18.93
C LEU A 586 30.47 17.17 18.66
N ASP A 587 31.06 16.17 18.01
CA ASP A 587 30.42 14.87 17.79
C ASP A 587 30.21 14.10 19.11
N ALA A 588 31.16 14.18 20.04
CA ALA A 588 30.99 13.61 21.37
C ALA A 588 29.84 14.28 22.15
N GLN A 589 29.76 15.63 22.11
CA GLN A 589 28.68 16.39 22.75
C GLN A 589 27.32 16.08 22.09
N LEU A 590 27.27 15.90 20.76
CA LEU A 590 26.05 15.54 20.03
C LEU A 590 25.55 14.16 20.46
N LYS A 591 26.44 13.19 20.62
CA LYS A 591 26.09 11.85 21.11
C LYS A 591 25.53 11.88 22.53
N GLU A 592 26.09 12.70 23.41
CA GLU A 592 25.63 12.87 24.79
C GLU A 592 24.20 13.50 24.80
N VAL A 593 23.97 14.57 24.03
CA VAL A 593 22.67 15.23 23.94
C VAL A 593 21.60 14.30 23.34
N ARG A 594 21.95 13.48 22.37
CA ARG A 594 21.04 12.48 21.80
C ARG A 594 20.66 11.40 22.81
N ALA A 595 21.62 10.88 23.56
CA ALA A 595 21.35 9.89 24.59
C ALA A 595 20.47 10.45 25.72
N GLU A 596 20.71 11.72 26.15
CA GLU A 596 19.87 12.39 27.15
C GLU A 596 18.46 12.64 26.63
N ARG A 597 18.30 12.99 25.33
CA ARG A 597 16.97 13.14 24.70
C ARG A 597 16.22 11.81 24.68
N GLU A 598 16.83 10.74 24.21
CA GLU A 598 16.23 9.41 24.14
C GLU A 598 15.75 8.92 25.51
N GLN A 599 16.56 9.11 26.56
CA GLN A 599 16.19 8.76 27.93
C GLN A 599 15.03 9.61 28.47
N THR A 600 14.97 10.89 28.07
CA THR A 600 13.89 11.80 28.46
C THR A 600 12.58 11.45 27.73
N GLU A 601 12.65 11.10 26.45
CA GLU A 601 11.52 10.61 25.63
C GLU A 601 10.97 9.29 26.18
N GLU A 602 11.83 8.34 26.57
CA GLU A 602 11.39 7.09 27.19
C GLU A 602 10.68 7.35 28.52
N SER A 603 11.20 8.26 29.34
CA SER A 603 10.55 8.66 30.61
C SER A 603 9.20 9.33 30.39
N TRP A 604 9.09 10.14 29.33
CA TRP A 604 7.84 10.78 28.91
C TRP A 604 6.81 9.74 28.47
N LEU A 605 7.21 8.76 27.63
CA LEU A 605 6.32 7.67 27.16
C LEU A 605 5.79 6.82 28.33
N LEU A 606 6.66 6.41 29.25
CA LEU A 606 6.28 5.62 30.42
C LEU A 606 5.30 6.37 31.36
N LEU A 607 5.41 7.68 31.43
CA LEU A 607 4.52 8.51 32.24
C LEU A 607 3.20 8.80 31.52
N ALA A 608 3.24 8.99 30.21
CA ALA A 608 2.06 9.22 29.37
C ALA A 608 1.12 8.01 29.37
N ASP A 609 1.66 6.80 29.31
CA ASP A 609 0.92 5.53 29.30
C ASP A 609 0.18 5.26 30.63
N ARG A 610 0.61 5.91 31.73
CA ARG A 610 0.02 5.77 33.07
C ARG A 610 -1.14 6.74 33.35
N ILE A 611 -1.37 7.71 32.47
CA ILE A 611 -2.42 8.73 32.68
C ILE A 611 -3.67 8.30 31.90
N PRO A 612 -4.81 8.08 32.57
CA PRO A 612 -6.04 7.74 31.87
C PRO A 612 -6.48 8.89 30.95
N PRO A 613 -7.05 8.60 29.77
CA PRO A 613 -7.60 9.60 28.88
C PRO A 613 -8.73 10.37 29.59
N LEU A 614 -8.90 11.63 29.19
CA LEU A 614 -9.91 12.57 29.76
C LEU A 614 -11.32 12.12 29.43
#